data_454fdcef58125e34c27aeeb6c470268c
#
_entry.id   454fdcef58125e34c27aeeb6c470268c
#
_cell.length_a   1.000
_cell.length_b   1.000
_cell.length_c   1.000
_cell.angle_alpha   90.00
_cell.angle_beta   90.00
_cell.angle_gamma   90.00
#
_symmetry.space_group_name_H-M   'P 1'
#
loop_
_entity.id
_entity.type
_entity.pdbx_description
1 polymer ?
#
loop_
_entity_poly.entity_id
_entity_poly.type
_entity_poly.pdbx_seq_one_letter_code
_entity_poly.pdbx_strand_id
1 'polypeptide(L)'
;MTVGVLDAFLVTWSRARAAFGDGAPQDGSAYDQSPALLELQAEVAGGGPGQHWRGPGSDAYGQANDKQTAVLGEAARLDAQLRAEVDKSAEVVAAGRRELDGVRQWMLDAASEVPRTAEGERMLYPVVSRGSGEIVEILERAVADMHSISTRIGGIGAEYHALSGDLELGTGDGGGQAQIPLPSADKPMNTRG
;
A
#
# COMPACT_ATOMS: atom_id res chain seq x y z
N MET A 1 42.09 5.70 -22.53
CA MET A 1 41.81 4.53 -21.69
C MET A 1 40.61 3.84 -22.31
N THR A 2 40.79 2.68 -22.90
CA THR A 2 39.66 1.88 -23.44
C THR A 2 38.99 1.22 -22.26
N VAL A 3 37.74 1.56 -22.01
CA VAL A 3 36.92 0.86 -20.99
C VAL A 3 36.73 -0.56 -21.51
N GLY A 4 37.12 -1.56 -20.71
CA GLY A 4 36.97 -2.96 -21.10
C GLY A 4 35.47 -3.33 -21.21
N VAL A 5 35.16 -4.35 -21.99
CA VAL A 5 33.78 -4.81 -22.19
C VAL A 5 33.08 -5.22 -20.87
N LEU A 6 33.86 -5.79 -19.95
CA LEU A 6 33.40 -6.13 -18.60
C LEU A 6 33.04 -4.88 -17.78
N ASP A 7 33.89 -3.84 -17.84
CA ASP A 7 33.64 -2.59 -17.12
C ASP A 7 32.36 -1.90 -17.60
N ALA A 8 32.13 -1.88 -18.91
CA ALA A 8 30.92 -1.35 -19.51
C ALA A 8 29.66 -2.12 -19.03
N PHE A 9 29.77 -3.46 -18.95
CA PHE A 9 28.70 -4.29 -18.39
C PHE A 9 28.43 -3.96 -16.91
N LEU A 10 29.48 -3.87 -16.09
CA LEU A 10 29.34 -3.57 -14.66
C LEU A 10 28.72 -2.18 -14.42
N VAL A 11 28.99 -1.19 -15.27
CA VAL A 11 28.30 0.10 -15.23
C VAL A 11 26.81 -0.05 -15.51
N THR A 12 26.45 -0.85 -16.52
CA THR A 12 25.05 -1.12 -16.86
C THR A 12 24.34 -1.86 -15.74
N TRP A 13 24.96 -2.91 -15.21
CA TRP A 13 24.47 -3.64 -14.04
C TRP A 13 24.25 -2.72 -12.83
N SER A 14 25.24 -1.85 -12.52
CA SER A 14 25.14 -0.92 -11.39
C SER A 14 23.95 0.02 -11.51
N ARG A 15 23.68 0.52 -12.72
CA ARG A 15 22.49 1.36 -12.99
C ARG A 15 21.20 0.59 -12.82
N ALA A 16 21.12 -0.63 -13.35
CA ALA A 16 19.97 -1.51 -13.19
C ALA A 16 19.74 -1.83 -11.71
N ARG A 17 20.79 -2.15 -10.95
CA ARG A 17 20.73 -2.44 -9.52
C ARG A 17 20.25 -1.23 -8.70
N ALA A 18 20.71 -0.03 -9.06
CA ALA A 18 20.30 1.23 -8.41
C ALA A 18 18.81 1.55 -8.64
N ALA A 19 18.21 1.11 -9.75
CA ALA A 19 16.79 1.28 -10.01
C ALA A 19 15.89 0.58 -8.96
N PHE A 20 16.39 -0.48 -8.32
CA PHE A 20 15.68 -1.15 -7.21
C PHE A 20 15.94 -0.49 -5.84
N GLY A 21 16.68 0.61 -5.79
CA GLY A 21 17.01 1.35 -4.57
C GLY A 21 17.96 0.61 -3.63
N ASP A 22 18.25 1.26 -2.50
CA ASP A 22 19.11 0.76 -1.44
C ASP A 22 18.31 0.43 -0.16
N GLY A 23 18.92 -0.31 0.77
CA GLY A 23 18.31 -0.69 2.03
C GLY A 23 17.32 -1.86 1.91
N ALA A 24 16.72 -2.26 3.03
CA ALA A 24 15.68 -3.28 3.05
C ALA A 24 14.39 -2.73 2.42
N PRO A 25 13.72 -3.47 1.52
CA PRO A 25 12.39 -3.08 1.06
C PRO A 25 11.44 -3.02 2.26
N GLN A 26 10.62 -1.98 2.33
CA GLN A 26 9.61 -1.85 3.37
C GLN A 26 8.44 -2.77 3.04
N ASP A 27 8.06 -3.60 4.00
CA ASP A 27 6.86 -4.42 3.92
C ASP A 27 5.60 -3.65 4.32
N GLY A 28 4.45 -4.29 4.17
CA GLY A 28 3.15 -3.69 4.48
C GLY A 28 2.82 -3.61 5.97
N SER A 29 3.65 -4.15 6.85
CA SER A 29 3.33 -4.23 8.29
C SER A 29 3.13 -2.87 8.96
N ALA A 30 3.88 -1.86 8.51
CA ALA A 30 3.76 -0.48 9.00
C ALA A 30 2.44 0.21 8.60
N TYR A 31 1.73 -0.35 7.63
CA TYR A 31 0.48 0.19 7.08
C TYR A 31 -0.75 -0.62 7.46
N ASP A 32 -0.59 -1.72 8.22
CA ASP A 32 -1.66 -2.63 8.60
C ASP A 32 -2.40 -2.13 9.83
N GLN A 33 -3.55 -1.51 9.63
CA GLN A 33 -4.46 -1.14 10.70
C GLN A 33 -5.66 -2.09 10.82
N SER A 34 -5.72 -3.14 10.00
CA SER A 34 -6.83 -4.09 9.99
C SER A 34 -7.13 -4.72 11.35
N PRO A 35 -6.14 -5.08 12.21
CA PRO A 35 -6.44 -5.59 13.54
C PRO A 35 -7.18 -4.58 14.43
N ALA A 36 -6.75 -3.32 14.43
CA ALA A 36 -7.39 -2.27 15.22
C ALA A 36 -8.81 -1.95 14.72
N LEU A 37 -9.02 -1.99 13.41
CA LEU A 37 -10.35 -1.82 12.80
C LEU A 37 -11.30 -2.98 13.17
N LEU A 38 -10.81 -4.21 13.23
CA LEU A 38 -11.59 -5.36 13.66
C LEU A 38 -11.94 -5.31 15.15
N GLU A 39 -11.03 -4.83 16.00
CA GLU A 39 -11.32 -4.60 17.42
C GLU A 39 -12.42 -3.54 17.58
N LEU A 40 -12.31 -2.42 16.87
CA LEU A 40 -13.32 -1.37 16.87
C LEU A 40 -14.65 -1.86 16.31
N GLN A 41 -14.65 -2.69 15.27
CA GLN A 41 -15.85 -3.34 14.74
C GLN A 41 -16.55 -4.18 15.81
N ALA A 42 -15.81 -4.98 16.55
CA ALA A 42 -16.35 -5.82 17.61
C ALA A 42 -16.94 -4.97 18.75
N GLU A 43 -16.28 -3.86 19.12
CA GLU A 43 -16.77 -2.93 20.14
C GLU A 43 -18.09 -2.27 19.70
N VAL A 44 -18.14 -1.75 18.46
CA VAL A 44 -19.36 -1.14 17.90
C VAL A 44 -20.49 -2.16 17.82
N ALA A 45 -20.23 -3.38 17.34
CA ALA A 45 -21.22 -4.44 17.29
C ALA A 45 -21.79 -4.78 18.68
N GLY A 46 -20.94 -4.75 19.72
CA GLY A 46 -21.35 -4.97 21.12
C GLY A 46 -22.17 -3.81 21.72
N GLY A 47 -22.08 -2.62 21.13
CA GLY A 47 -22.81 -1.42 21.56
C GLY A 47 -24.25 -1.29 21.05
N GLY A 48 -24.80 -2.32 20.42
CA GLY A 48 -26.17 -2.35 19.92
C GLY A 48 -27.25 -2.11 20.99
N PRO A 49 -28.51 -1.88 20.60
CA PRO A 49 -29.58 -1.58 21.55
C PRO A 49 -29.81 -2.78 22.46
N GLY A 50 -29.76 -2.55 23.79
CA GLY A 50 -30.00 -3.58 24.80
C GLY A 50 -31.44 -4.10 24.76
N GLN A 51 -31.67 -5.29 25.31
CA GLN A 51 -32.97 -5.99 25.31
C GLN A 51 -34.11 -5.20 25.94
N HIS A 52 -33.80 -4.19 26.75
CA HIS A 52 -34.79 -3.37 27.48
C HIS A 52 -35.19 -2.09 26.72
N TRP A 53 -34.47 -1.75 25.64
CA TRP A 53 -34.79 -0.59 24.80
C TRP A 53 -35.54 -1.05 23.56
N ARG A 54 -36.81 -0.65 23.40
CA ARG A 54 -37.68 -1.04 22.30
C ARG A 54 -38.39 0.16 21.69
N GLY A 55 -38.72 0.06 20.41
CA GLY A 55 -39.45 1.07 19.66
C GLY A 55 -38.67 1.68 18.53
N PRO A 56 -39.25 2.61 17.75
CA PRO A 56 -38.65 3.13 16.53
C PRO A 56 -37.24 3.72 16.72
N GLY A 57 -36.96 4.33 17.86
CA GLY A 57 -35.64 4.87 18.18
C GLY A 57 -34.57 3.78 18.40
N SER A 58 -34.97 2.66 19.04
CA SER A 58 -34.11 1.48 19.20
C SER A 58 -33.79 0.84 17.86
N ASP A 59 -34.79 0.73 16.98
CA ASP A 59 -34.67 0.12 15.66
C ASP A 59 -33.75 0.98 14.77
N ALA A 60 -33.92 2.31 14.78
CA ALA A 60 -33.06 3.24 14.05
C ALA A 60 -31.61 3.21 14.54
N TYR A 61 -31.39 3.15 15.86
CA TYR A 61 -30.06 3.01 16.43
C TYR A 61 -29.43 1.67 16.06
N GLY A 62 -30.18 0.57 16.12
CA GLY A 62 -29.69 -0.75 15.70
C GLY A 62 -29.23 -0.75 14.25
N GLN A 63 -30.03 -0.20 13.34
CA GLN A 63 -29.67 -0.09 11.92
C GLN A 63 -28.40 0.75 11.70
N ALA A 64 -28.26 1.87 12.42
CA ALA A 64 -27.05 2.71 12.33
C ALA A 64 -25.82 1.97 12.85
N ASN A 65 -25.95 1.24 13.95
CA ASN A 65 -24.89 0.42 14.54
C ASN A 65 -24.46 -0.71 13.60
N ASP A 66 -25.41 -1.41 12.98
CA ASP A 66 -25.13 -2.47 12.00
C ASP A 66 -24.41 -1.92 10.77
N LYS A 67 -24.84 -0.76 10.27
CA LYS A 67 -24.20 -0.08 9.14
C LYS A 67 -22.76 0.31 9.49
N GLN A 68 -22.53 0.89 10.66
CA GLN A 68 -21.18 1.27 11.10
C GLN A 68 -20.28 0.04 11.29
N THR A 69 -20.81 -1.04 11.86
CA THR A 69 -20.11 -2.32 12.01
C THR A 69 -19.69 -2.88 10.65
N ALA A 70 -20.59 -2.83 9.65
CA ALA A 70 -20.29 -3.29 8.29
C ALA A 70 -19.17 -2.46 7.63
N VAL A 71 -19.23 -1.13 7.77
CA VAL A 71 -18.21 -0.21 7.25
C VAL A 71 -16.84 -0.48 7.86
N LEU A 72 -16.76 -0.69 9.17
CA LEU A 72 -15.49 -1.01 9.84
C LEU A 72 -14.91 -2.35 9.37
N GLY A 73 -15.75 -3.37 9.18
CA GLY A 73 -15.33 -4.65 8.63
C GLY A 73 -14.81 -4.55 7.21
N GLU A 74 -15.45 -3.74 6.37
CA GLU A 74 -15.03 -3.51 5.01
C GLU A 74 -13.72 -2.70 4.95
N ALA A 75 -13.56 -1.68 5.80
CA ALA A 75 -12.32 -0.94 5.94
C ALA A 75 -11.16 -1.85 6.36
N ALA A 76 -11.37 -2.74 7.34
CA ALA A 76 -10.38 -3.71 7.78
C ALA A 76 -9.97 -4.67 6.64
N ARG A 77 -10.94 -5.11 5.81
CA ARG A 77 -10.67 -5.95 4.63
C ARG A 77 -9.79 -5.23 3.62
N LEU A 78 -10.12 -3.98 3.30
CA LEU A 78 -9.36 -3.16 2.35
C LEU A 78 -7.94 -2.88 2.84
N ASP A 79 -7.79 -2.62 4.14
CA ASP A 79 -6.49 -2.39 4.76
C ASP A 79 -5.59 -3.62 4.70
N ALA A 80 -6.13 -4.80 5.01
CA ALA A 80 -5.41 -6.06 4.87
C ALA A 80 -5.00 -6.35 3.41
N GLN A 81 -5.84 -6.00 2.44
CA GLN A 81 -5.51 -6.12 1.02
C GLN A 81 -4.39 -5.16 0.60
N LEU A 82 -4.46 -3.89 1.05
CA LEU A 82 -3.41 -2.90 0.77
C LEU A 82 -2.06 -3.37 1.32
N ARG A 83 -2.04 -3.86 2.58
CA ARG A 83 -0.86 -4.46 3.17
C ARG A 83 -0.28 -5.57 2.27
N ALA A 84 -1.11 -6.51 1.83
CA ALA A 84 -0.67 -7.63 1.01
C ALA A 84 -0.07 -7.17 -0.34
N GLU A 85 -0.58 -6.09 -0.95
CA GLU A 85 0.00 -5.54 -2.17
C GLU A 85 1.35 -4.82 -1.91
N VAL A 86 1.51 -4.16 -0.76
CA VAL A 86 2.80 -3.58 -0.34
C VAL A 86 3.83 -4.68 -0.10
N ASP A 87 3.46 -5.77 0.57
CA ASP A 87 4.33 -6.95 0.77
C ASP A 87 4.82 -7.52 -0.58
N LYS A 88 3.92 -7.68 -1.57
CA LYS A 88 4.29 -8.12 -2.93
C LYS A 88 5.26 -7.16 -3.61
N SER A 89 5.08 -5.86 -3.43
CA SER A 89 5.99 -4.83 -3.95
C SER A 89 7.40 -5.00 -3.36
N ALA A 90 7.50 -5.23 -2.05
CA ALA A 90 8.76 -5.51 -1.39
C ALA A 90 9.43 -6.80 -1.92
N GLU A 91 8.63 -7.84 -2.17
CA GLU A 91 9.11 -9.10 -2.75
C GLU A 91 9.68 -8.91 -4.17
N VAL A 92 9.00 -8.13 -5.04
CA VAL A 92 9.49 -7.81 -6.39
C VAL A 92 10.84 -7.11 -6.33
N VAL A 93 11.00 -6.12 -5.45
CA VAL A 93 12.28 -5.43 -5.25
C VAL A 93 13.36 -6.38 -4.77
N ALA A 94 13.06 -7.20 -3.77
CA ALA A 94 14.02 -8.15 -3.21
C ALA A 94 14.44 -9.22 -4.25
N ALA A 95 13.49 -9.72 -5.04
CA ALA A 95 13.76 -10.68 -6.10
C ALA A 95 14.65 -10.09 -7.20
N GLY A 96 14.29 -8.91 -7.72
CA GLY A 96 15.05 -8.25 -8.77
C GLY A 96 16.50 -7.96 -8.36
N ARG A 97 16.73 -7.56 -7.09
CA ARG A 97 18.08 -7.38 -6.54
C ARG A 97 18.87 -8.68 -6.53
N ARG A 98 18.29 -9.78 -6.03
CA ARG A 98 18.95 -11.09 -5.97
C ARG A 98 19.29 -11.61 -7.38
N GLU A 99 18.38 -11.46 -8.33
CA GLU A 99 18.59 -11.89 -9.70
C GLU A 99 19.70 -11.09 -10.38
N LEU A 100 19.71 -9.75 -10.23
CA LEU A 100 20.79 -8.90 -10.74
C LEU A 100 22.15 -9.23 -10.11
N ASP A 101 22.19 -9.49 -8.80
CA ASP A 101 23.41 -9.89 -8.10
C ASP A 101 23.90 -11.26 -8.62
N GLY A 102 23.00 -12.19 -8.92
CA GLY A 102 23.31 -13.46 -9.56
C GLY A 102 23.92 -13.29 -10.96
N VAL A 103 23.33 -12.42 -11.80
CA VAL A 103 23.88 -12.10 -13.13
C VAL A 103 25.27 -11.49 -13.03
N ARG A 104 25.49 -10.59 -12.06
CA ARG A 104 26.83 -10.03 -11.81
C ARG A 104 27.84 -11.10 -11.42
N GLN A 105 27.47 -11.97 -10.48
CA GLN A 105 28.38 -13.03 -10.04
C GLN A 105 28.74 -13.96 -11.19
N TRP A 106 27.75 -14.45 -11.94
CA TRP A 106 27.99 -15.28 -13.13
C TRP A 106 28.91 -14.59 -14.15
N MET A 107 28.75 -13.29 -14.37
CA MET A 107 29.63 -12.51 -15.28
C MET A 107 31.05 -12.44 -14.78
N LEU A 108 31.27 -12.22 -13.48
CA LEU A 108 32.61 -12.16 -12.88
C LEU A 108 33.31 -13.52 -12.94
N ASP A 109 32.55 -14.61 -12.69
CA ASP A 109 33.08 -15.97 -12.80
C ASP A 109 33.52 -16.27 -14.22
N ALA A 110 32.68 -15.98 -15.23
CA ALA A 110 33.02 -16.15 -16.64
C ALA A 110 34.23 -15.30 -17.04
N ALA A 111 34.35 -14.08 -16.54
CA ALA A 111 35.50 -13.20 -16.83
C ALA A 111 36.80 -13.69 -16.18
N SER A 112 36.73 -14.41 -15.07
CA SER A 112 37.89 -14.97 -14.38
C SER A 112 38.58 -16.10 -15.16
N GLU A 113 37.83 -16.81 -16.00
CA GLU A 113 38.31 -17.92 -16.83
C GLU A 113 38.98 -17.46 -18.13
N VAL A 114 38.92 -16.17 -18.47
CA VAL A 114 39.36 -15.63 -19.74
C VAL A 114 40.68 -14.86 -19.57
N PRO A 115 41.67 -15.03 -20.47
CA PRO A 115 42.93 -14.30 -20.42
C PRO A 115 42.73 -12.78 -20.53
N ARG A 116 43.51 -11.99 -19.78
CA ARG A 116 43.46 -10.52 -19.83
C ARG A 116 44.18 -9.96 -21.07
N THR A 117 43.72 -10.35 -22.24
CA THR A 117 44.25 -9.98 -23.55
C THR A 117 43.12 -9.47 -24.44
N ALA A 118 43.46 -8.81 -25.56
CA ALA A 118 42.47 -8.38 -26.55
C ALA A 118 41.65 -9.54 -27.14
N GLU A 119 42.20 -10.75 -27.18
CA GLU A 119 41.49 -11.95 -27.60
C GLU A 119 40.54 -12.44 -26.53
N GLY A 120 40.96 -12.43 -25.26
CA GLY A 120 40.09 -12.71 -24.12
C GLY A 120 38.90 -11.75 -24.04
N GLU A 121 39.08 -10.46 -24.28
CA GLU A 121 37.97 -9.51 -24.37
C GLU A 121 36.94 -9.90 -25.45
N ARG A 122 37.42 -10.35 -26.62
CA ARG A 122 36.51 -10.82 -27.69
C ARG A 122 35.70 -12.04 -27.26
N MET A 123 36.28 -12.93 -26.46
CA MET A 123 35.56 -14.11 -25.93
C MET A 123 34.47 -13.73 -24.96
N LEU A 124 34.55 -12.56 -24.29
CA LEU A 124 33.54 -12.05 -23.37
C LEU A 124 32.33 -11.41 -24.09
N TYR A 125 32.43 -11.00 -25.36
CA TYR A 125 31.29 -10.36 -26.06
C TYR A 125 29.97 -11.15 -26.01
N PRO A 126 29.92 -12.45 -26.34
CA PRO A 126 28.71 -13.22 -26.28
C PRO A 126 28.20 -13.37 -24.85
N VAL A 127 29.10 -13.47 -23.88
CA VAL A 127 28.73 -13.56 -22.44
C VAL A 127 28.10 -12.27 -21.95
N VAL A 128 28.74 -11.12 -22.28
CA VAL A 128 28.20 -9.78 -21.95
C VAL A 128 26.87 -9.52 -22.65
N SER A 129 26.74 -9.92 -23.93
CA SER A 129 25.46 -9.79 -24.64
C SER A 129 24.34 -10.56 -23.94
N ARG A 130 24.60 -11.79 -23.52
CA ARG A 130 23.64 -12.60 -22.77
C ARG A 130 23.30 -11.95 -21.41
N GLY A 131 24.32 -11.58 -20.61
CA GLY A 131 24.10 -10.96 -19.30
C GLY A 131 23.33 -9.64 -19.39
N SER A 132 23.57 -8.86 -20.46
CA SER A 132 22.79 -7.63 -20.71
C SER A 132 21.34 -7.94 -21.04
N GLY A 133 21.07 -9.01 -21.80
CA GLY A 133 19.71 -9.49 -22.08
C GLY A 133 19.00 -9.90 -20.79
N GLU A 134 19.64 -10.66 -19.93
CA GLU A 134 19.08 -11.06 -18.62
C GLU A 134 18.77 -9.84 -17.72
N ILE A 135 19.61 -8.82 -17.71
CA ILE A 135 19.33 -7.56 -16.99
C ILE A 135 18.03 -6.91 -17.51
N VAL A 136 17.86 -6.83 -18.83
CA VAL A 136 16.65 -6.27 -19.44
C VAL A 136 15.40 -7.08 -19.05
N GLU A 137 15.47 -8.40 -19.14
CA GLU A 137 14.34 -9.28 -18.77
C GLU A 137 13.94 -9.14 -17.30
N ILE A 138 14.92 -9.00 -16.39
CA ILE A 138 14.67 -8.76 -14.96
C ILE A 138 13.92 -7.43 -14.76
N LEU A 139 14.40 -6.36 -15.43
CA LEU A 139 13.79 -5.04 -15.32
C LEU A 139 12.37 -5.01 -15.91
N GLU A 140 12.16 -5.61 -17.09
CA GLU A 140 10.84 -5.68 -17.75
C GLU A 140 9.82 -6.43 -16.89
N ARG A 141 10.20 -7.56 -16.31
CA ARG A 141 9.38 -8.35 -15.42
C ARG A 141 9.03 -7.55 -14.16
N ALA A 142 10.02 -6.93 -13.51
CA ALA A 142 9.77 -6.11 -12.33
C ALA A 142 8.84 -4.93 -12.61
N VAL A 143 8.96 -4.27 -13.77
CA VAL A 143 8.07 -3.18 -14.20
C VAL A 143 6.65 -3.70 -14.41
N ALA A 144 6.48 -4.86 -15.07
CA ALA A 144 5.16 -5.47 -15.28
C ALA A 144 4.48 -5.85 -13.96
N ASP A 145 5.23 -6.44 -13.02
CA ASP A 145 4.73 -6.81 -11.69
C ASP A 145 4.31 -5.57 -10.90
N MET A 146 5.15 -4.53 -10.87
CA MET A 146 4.84 -3.26 -10.20
C MET A 146 3.63 -2.56 -10.81
N HIS A 147 3.47 -2.59 -12.14
CA HIS A 147 2.28 -2.05 -12.80
C HIS A 147 1.01 -2.80 -12.37
N SER A 148 1.08 -4.12 -12.31
CA SER A 148 -0.02 -4.97 -11.83
C SER A 148 -0.40 -4.65 -10.37
N ILE A 149 0.59 -4.52 -9.49
CA ILE A 149 0.40 -4.12 -8.08
C ILE A 149 -0.24 -2.73 -7.99
N SER A 150 0.28 -1.76 -8.73
CA SER A 150 -0.25 -0.39 -8.76
C SER A 150 -1.73 -0.35 -9.19
N THR A 151 -2.10 -1.16 -10.18
CA THR A 151 -3.49 -1.27 -10.64
C THR A 151 -4.41 -1.80 -9.53
N ARG A 152 -3.98 -2.83 -8.80
CA ARG A 152 -4.75 -3.37 -7.67
C ARG A 152 -4.88 -2.38 -6.51
N ILE A 153 -3.80 -1.67 -6.17
CA ILE A 153 -3.83 -0.60 -5.16
C ILE A 153 -4.80 0.51 -5.58
N GLY A 154 -4.80 0.89 -6.86
CA GLY A 154 -5.78 1.83 -7.41
C GLY A 154 -7.23 1.38 -7.25
N GLY A 155 -7.50 0.07 -7.44
CA GLY A 155 -8.81 -0.55 -7.19
C GLY A 155 -9.22 -0.45 -5.72
N ILE A 156 -8.31 -0.80 -4.80
CA ILE A 156 -8.54 -0.68 -3.35
C ILE A 156 -8.85 0.78 -2.98
N GLY A 157 -8.12 1.75 -3.54
CA GLY A 157 -8.39 3.17 -3.33
C GLY A 157 -9.80 3.60 -3.78
N ALA A 158 -10.28 3.07 -4.92
CA ALA A 158 -11.63 3.33 -5.40
C ALA A 158 -12.69 2.74 -4.46
N GLU A 159 -12.47 1.54 -3.90
CA GLU A 159 -13.36 0.93 -2.91
C GLU A 159 -13.40 1.74 -1.61
N TYR A 160 -12.27 2.29 -1.14
CA TYR A 160 -12.25 3.22 0.00
C TYR A 160 -13.07 4.49 -0.25
N HIS A 161 -12.97 5.06 -1.46
CA HIS A 161 -13.78 6.23 -1.82
C HIS A 161 -15.27 5.93 -1.84
N ALA A 162 -15.68 4.77 -2.36
CA ALA A 162 -17.08 4.34 -2.34
C ALA A 162 -17.60 4.17 -0.90
N LEU A 163 -16.78 3.54 -0.03
CA LEU A 163 -17.11 3.35 1.38
C LEU A 163 -17.30 4.68 2.12
N SER A 164 -16.49 5.70 1.82
CA SER A 164 -16.61 7.04 2.40
C SER A 164 -17.87 7.76 1.91
N GLY A 165 -18.22 7.62 0.62
CA GLY A 165 -19.44 8.21 0.06
C GLY A 165 -20.72 7.63 0.68
N ASP A 166 -20.75 6.35 0.99
CA ASP A 166 -21.87 5.70 1.67
C ASP A 166 -22.07 6.21 3.11
N LEU A 167 -20.99 6.64 3.77
CA LEU A 167 -21.05 7.25 5.09
C LEU A 167 -21.65 8.68 5.03
N GLU A 168 -21.24 9.48 4.06
CA GLU A 168 -21.73 10.87 3.89
C GLU A 168 -23.21 10.90 3.52
N LEU A 169 -23.67 10.02 2.64
CA LEU A 169 -25.07 9.91 2.27
C LEU A 169 -25.97 9.44 3.43
N GLY A 170 -25.38 8.67 4.37
CA GLY A 170 -26.11 8.18 5.56
C GLY A 170 -26.30 9.22 6.66
N THR A 171 -25.54 10.31 6.66
CA THR A 171 -25.63 11.41 7.65
C THR A 171 -26.58 12.55 7.18
N GLY A 172 -27.03 12.54 5.91
CA GLY A 172 -27.76 13.63 5.27
C GLY A 172 -29.28 13.65 5.51
N ASP A 173 -29.90 12.61 6.06
CA ASP A 173 -31.38 12.56 6.20
C ASP A 173 -31.91 12.70 7.65
N GLY A 174 -31.08 13.22 8.55
CA GLY A 174 -31.43 13.48 9.95
C GLY A 174 -31.29 14.93 10.41
N GLY A 175 -30.99 15.86 9.50
CA GLY A 175 -30.73 17.27 9.81
C GLY A 175 -31.99 18.12 10.01
N GLY A 176 -32.94 17.69 10.81
CA GLY A 176 -33.86 18.59 11.46
C GLY A 176 -33.11 19.45 12.47
N GLN A 177 -32.81 20.70 12.13
CA GLN A 177 -32.29 21.70 13.06
C GLN A 177 -33.21 21.78 14.28
N ALA A 178 -32.89 21.04 15.31
CA ALA A 178 -33.41 21.35 16.64
C ALA A 178 -32.72 22.66 17.08
N GLN A 179 -33.35 23.76 16.72
CA GLN A 179 -33.04 25.08 17.21
C GLN A 179 -33.36 25.07 18.72
N ILE A 180 -32.31 24.90 19.54
CA ILE A 180 -32.42 25.06 20.99
C ILE A 180 -32.68 26.55 21.23
N PRO A 181 -33.86 26.93 21.76
CA PRO A 181 -34.15 28.32 22.08
C PRO A 181 -33.20 28.74 23.21
N LEU A 182 -32.35 29.72 22.94
CA LEU A 182 -31.58 30.39 23.98
C LEU A 182 -32.55 31.05 24.98
N PRO A 183 -32.36 30.91 26.29
CA PRO A 183 -33.16 31.61 27.26
C PRO A 183 -32.93 33.11 27.12
N SER A 184 -34.00 33.86 26.91
CA SER A 184 -34.02 35.32 26.85
C SER A 184 -33.51 35.90 28.17
N ALA A 185 -32.39 36.57 28.10
CA ALA A 185 -31.86 37.39 29.19
C ALA A 185 -32.61 38.74 29.22
N ASP A 186 -33.82 38.74 29.79
CA ASP A 186 -34.49 39.97 30.10
C ASP A 186 -35.28 39.81 31.42
N LYS A 187 -34.61 40.14 32.50
CA LYS A 187 -35.28 40.41 33.77
C LYS A 187 -34.61 41.64 34.40
N PRO A 188 -35.30 42.78 34.41
CA PRO A 188 -34.75 43.98 35.07
C PRO A 188 -34.65 43.79 36.58
N MET A 189 -33.50 44.12 37.13
CA MET A 189 -33.32 44.25 38.58
C MET A 189 -34.22 45.36 39.13
N ASN A 190 -35.22 44.97 39.92
CA ASN A 190 -36.02 45.90 40.65
C ASN A 190 -35.28 46.27 41.96
N THR A 191 -34.73 47.51 42.00
CA THR A 191 -34.25 48.19 43.21
C THR A 191 -35.42 48.69 44.03
N ARG A 192 -35.57 48.21 45.23
CA ARG A 192 -36.24 48.87 46.36
C ARG A 192 -35.54 48.48 47.67
N GLY A 193 -35.01 49.44 48.31
CA GLY A 193 -35.37 50.18 49.45
C GLY A 193 -34.43 49.94 50.61
#